data_538a07cdb1c5a0cee3519772d91a5669
#
_entry.id   538a07cdb1c5a0cee3519772d91a5669
#
_cell.length_a   1.000
_cell.length_b   1.000
_cell.length_c   1.000
_cell.angle_alpha   90.00
_cell.angle_beta   90.00
_cell.angle_gamma   90.00
#
_symmetry.space_group_name_H-M   'P 1'
#
loop_
_entity.id
_entity.type
_entity.pdbx_description
1 polymer ?
#
loop_
_entity_poly.entity_id
_entity_poly.type
_entity_poly.pdbx_seq_one_letter_code
_entity_poly.pdbx_strand_id
1 'polypeptide(L)'
;MTRPPRRAERTDALARDDHPSTPAPRPTTTRSFDAAKASHALLPRTLRRRALVVDCTTDRARYAPDEPVRIRVTVRNRLPLPLRLRTTAPVPWTWSVDGVDRASELDGLPDDAGTLRLARREAKTFEAVWYQRIRVAPDEWVAADPGEHRLEGRLLVPDPSPRLVASATVYIE
;
A
#
# COMPACT_ATOMS: atom_id res chain seq x y z
N MET A 1 -36.52 51.43 58.75
CA MET A 1 -37.20 50.52 59.66
C MET A 1 -37.10 49.10 58.99
N THR A 2 -36.48 48.09 59.43
CA THR A 2 -36.09 47.58 60.72
C THR A 2 -35.05 46.47 60.47
N ARG A 3 -33.98 46.53 61.18
CA ARG A 3 -32.90 45.56 61.28
C ARG A 3 -33.29 44.40 62.19
N PRO A 4 -32.42 43.43 62.38
CA PRO A 4 -32.12 42.07 61.96
C PRO A 4 -32.54 41.11 63.06
N PRO A 5 -31.98 39.95 63.27
CA PRO A 5 -30.60 39.55 63.56
C PRO A 5 -30.14 38.15 63.11
N ARG A 6 -28.82 37.95 62.94
CA ARG A 6 -27.88 37.12 63.73
C ARG A 6 -28.30 35.71 64.16
N ARG A 7 -27.54 34.70 63.82
CA ARG A 7 -26.50 34.00 64.61
C ARG A 7 -26.24 32.65 63.99
N ALA A 8 -25.07 32.32 63.55
CA ALA A 8 -23.93 31.75 64.25
C ALA A 8 -24.22 30.31 64.77
N GLU A 9 -23.43 29.41 64.32
CA GLU A 9 -22.60 28.46 65.04
C GLU A 9 -22.15 27.39 64.05
N ARG A 10 -20.86 27.33 63.70
CA ARG A 10 -19.78 26.64 64.42
C ARG A 10 -20.06 25.16 64.64
N THR A 11 -19.02 24.45 64.26
CA THR A 11 -18.67 23.04 64.45
C THR A 11 -19.15 22.16 63.31
N ASP A 12 -18.29 21.56 62.56
CA ASP A 12 -17.37 20.54 63.05
C ASP A 12 -16.16 20.40 62.14
N ALA A 13 -15.03 20.52 62.71
CA ALA A 13 -13.75 20.08 62.14
C ALA A 13 -13.64 18.56 62.39
N LEU A 14 -12.92 17.87 61.51
CA LEU A 14 -12.51 16.48 61.65
C LEU A 14 -13.47 15.43 61.07
N ALA A 15 -13.58 15.40 59.76
CA ALA A 15 -13.67 14.11 59.07
C ALA A 15 -12.36 13.89 58.28
N ARG A 16 -11.49 13.12 58.85
CA ARG A 16 -10.37 12.48 58.14
C ARG A 16 -10.97 11.48 57.16
N ASP A 17 -11.10 11.89 55.93
CA ASP A 17 -11.28 10.95 54.83
C ASP A 17 -9.93 10.34 54.47
N ASP A 18 -9.63 9.21 55.13
CA ASP A 18 -8.61 8.28 54.69
C ASP A 18 -9.09 7.61 53.40
N HIS A 19 -8.95 8.34 52.29
CA HIS A 19 -9.00 7.70 50.99
C HIS A 19 -7.62 7.11 50.70
N PRO A 20 -7.51 5.78 50.52
CA PRO A 20 -6.28 5.19 50.05
C PRO A 20 -6.00 5.77 48.66
N SER A 21 -4.92 6.54 48.56
CA SER A 21 -4.40 7.03 47.28
C SER A 21 -4.08 5.82 46.40
N THR A 22 -5.00 5.50 45.52
CA THR A 22 -4.73 4.57 44.41
C THR A 22 -3.63 5.22 43.58
N PRO A 23 -2.46 4.62 43.44
CA PRO A 23 -1.39 5.18 42.61
C PRO A 23 -1.91 5.24 41.18
N ALA A 24 -1.94 6.42 40.60
CA ALA A 24 -2.24 6.60 39.19
C ALA A 24 -1.37 5.65 38.36
N PRO A 25 -1.97 4.96 37.36
CA PRO A 25 -1.20 4.07 36.50
C PRO A 25 -0.15 4.93 35.79
N ARG A 26 1.12 4.65 36.04
CA ARG A 26 2.24 5.24 35.31
C ARG A 26 2.00 4.92 33.84
N PRO A 27 2.05 5.90 32.92
CA PRO A 27 2.00 5.60 31.52
C PRO A 27 3.22 4.73 31.20
N THR A 28 2.97 3.44 31.02
CA THR A 28 3.93 2.56 30.39
C THR A 28 4.08 3.04 28.97
N THR A 29 5.07 3.89 28.73
CA THR A 29 5.51 4.25 27.39
C THR A 29 6.09 2.97 26.80
N THR A 30 5.22 2.15 26.25
CA THR A 30 5.64 1.04 25.40
C THR A 30 6.30 1.69 24.21
N ARG A 31 7.64 1.78 24.24
CA ARG A 31 8.41 2.10 23.04
C ARG A 31 8.05 1.03 22.04
N SER A 32 7.11 1.33 21.17
CA SER A 32 6.83 0.51 19.99
C SER A 32 8.12 0.48 19.18
N PHE A 33 8.82 -0.62 19.25
CA PHE A 33 10.01 -0.86 18.45
C PHE A 33 9.52 -0.88 17.00
N ASP A 34 9.82 0.17 16.24
CA ASP A 34 9.46 0.24 14.83
C ASP A 34 10.34 -0.76 14.08
N ALA A 35 9.89 -2.01 14.06
CA ALA A 35 10.59 -3.13 13.43
C ALA A 35 10.88 -2.85 11.94
N ALA A 36 10.09 -1.96 11.33
CA ALA A 36 10.33 -1.51 9.96
C ALA A 36 11.56 -0.60 9.88
N LYS A 37 11.79 0.28 10.87
CA LYS A 37 13.01 1.09 10.93
C LYS A 37 14.24 0.23 11.21
N ALA A 38 14.13 -0.76 12.09
CA ALA A 38 15.22 -1.69 12.39
C ALA A 38 15.60 -2.52 11.14
N SER A 39 14.64 -3.00 10.37
CA SER A 39 14.93 -3.74 9.12
C SER A 39 15.56 -2.85 8.04
N HIS A 40 15.26 -1.55 8.02
CA HIS A 40 15.93 -0.59 7.13
C HIS A 40 17.40 -0.37 7.46
N ALA A 41 17.77 -0.41 8.73
CA ALA A 41 19.15 -0.23 9.19
C ALA A 41 20.02 -1.49 8.96
N LEU A 42 19.40 -2.68 9.01
CA LEU A 42 20.12 -3.96 9.02
C LEU A 42 20.18 -4.66 7.65
N LEU A 43 19.30 -4.33 6.69
CA LEU A 43 19.26 -5.01 5.39
C LEU A 43 19.70 -4.10 4.27
N PRO A 44 20.75 -4.43 3.51
CA PRO A 44 21.14 -3.75 2.27
C PRO A 44 19.97 -3.68 1.28
N ARG A 45 19.91 -2.62 0.49
CA ARG A 45 18.83 -2.41 -0.51
C ARG A 45 18.70 -3.59 -1.48
N THR A 46 19.81 -4.21 -1.85
CA THR A 46 19.87 -5.39 -2.71
C THR A 46 19.18 -6.61 -2.10
N LEU A 47 19.38 -6.87 -0.80
CA LEU A 47 18.73 -7.96 -0.11
C LEU A 47 17.21 -7.73 0.04
N ARG A 48 16.79 -6.50 0.29
CA ARG A 48 15.37 -6.15 0.37
C ARG A 48 14.64 -6.41 -0.95
N ARG A 49 15.28 -6.12 -2.09
CA ARG A 49 14.71 -6.40 -3.41
C ARG A 49 14.66 -7.90 -3.73
N ARG A 50 15.71 -8.65 -3.35
CA ARG A 50 15.71 -10.11 -3.51
C ARG A 50 14.65 -10.81 -2.68
N ALA A 51 14.17 -10.16 -1.63
CA ALA A 51 13.13 -10.67 -0.76
C ALA A 51 11.71 -10.47 -1.32
N LEU A 52 11.56 -9.67 -2.36
CA LEU A 52 10.29 -9.46 -3.04
C LEU A 52 10.13 -10.43 -4.19
N VAL A 53 8.92 -10.93 -4.32
CA VAL A 53 8.45 -11.68 -5.48
C VAL A 53 7.28 -10.92 -6.05
N VAL A 54 7.35 -10.65 -7.33
CA VAL A 54 6.25 -10.10 -8.12
C VAL A 54 5.71 -11.22 -8.99
N ASP A 55 4.41 -11.32 -9.07
CA ASP A 55 3.68 -12.24 -9.91
C ASP A 55 2.62 -11.46 -10.69
N CYS A 56 2.38 -11.85 -11.96
CA CYS A 56 1.37 -11.25 -12.82
C CYS A 56 0.50 -12.37 -13.40
N THR A 57 -0.80 -12.25 -13.19
CA THR A 57 -1.76 -13.25 -13.66
C THR A 57 -2.98 -12.57 -14.27
N THR A 58 -3.70 -13.32 -15.09
CA THR A 58 -5.01 -12.95 -15.61
C THR A 58 -6.05 -13.96 -15.16
N ASP A 59 -7.32 -13.63 -15.24
CA ASP A 59 -8.41 -14.55 -14.90
C ASP A 59 -8.56 -15.68 -15.93
N ARG A 60 -8.14 -15.46 -17.17
CA ARG A 60 -8.15 -16.45 -18.26
C ARG A 60 -6.91 -16.30 -19.16
N ALA A 61 -6.65 -17.31 -19.98
CA ALA A 61 -5.60 -17.27 -20.98
C ALA A 61 -6.12 -16.86 -22.38
N ARG A 62 -7.43 -16.95 -22.63
CA ARG A 62 -8.07 -16.62 -23.92
C ARG A 62 -9.27 -15.72 -23.69
N TYR A 63 -9.45 -14.77 -24.58
CA TYR A 63 -10.52 -13.77 -24.54
C TYR A 63 -11.10 -13.57 -25.92
N ALA A 64 -12.40 -13.35 -25.98
CA ALA A 64 -13.06 -12.88 -27.19
C ALA A 64 -12.67 -11.42 -27.47
N PRO A 65 -12.83 -10.91 -28.71
CA PRO A 65 -12.66 -9.51 -29.03
C PRO A 65 -13.53 -8.62 -28.11
N ASP A 66 -12.98 -7.49 -27.72
CA ASP A 66 -13.59 -6.49 -26.79
C ASP A 66 -13.92 -7.03 -25.38
N GLU A 67 -13.56 -8.26 -25.05
CA GLU A 67 -13.76 -8.81 -23.71
C GLU A 67 -12.73 -8.23 -22.74
N PRO A 68 -13.13 -7.68 -21.56
CA PRO A 68 -12.19 -7.09 -20.62
C PRO A 68 -11.25 -8.13 -20.01
N VAL A 69 -9.96 -7.89 -20.08
CA VAL A 69 -8.90 -8.70 -19.48
C VAL A 69 -8.59 -8.19 -18.08
N ARG A 70 -8.82 -9.02 -17.06
CA ARG A 70 -8.50 -8.68 -15.68
C ARG A 70 -7.05 -9.02 -15.36
N ILE A 71 -6.26 -8.02 -15.07
CA ILE A 71 -4.84 -8.14 -14.72
C ILE A 71 -4.71 -8.09 -13.21
N ARG A 72 -3.98 -9.04 -12.65
CA ARG A 72 -3.69 -9.09 -11.21
C ARG A 72 -2.19 -9.18 -11.01
N VAL A 73 -1.65 -8.20 -10.28
CA VAL A 73 -0.24 -8.16 -9.91
C VAL A 73 -0.12 -8.35 -8.40
N THR A 74 0.57 -9.40 -7.99
CA THR A 74 0.78 -9.73 -6.57
C THR A 74 2.23 -9.51 -6.19
N VAL A 75 2.45 -8.71 -5.14
CA VAL A 75 3.77 -8.44 -4.58
C VAL A 75 3.87 -9.08 -3.21
N ARG A 76 4.79 -10.02 -3.04
CA ARG A 76 4.97 -10.77 -1.79
C ARG A 76 6.31 -10.45 -1.14
N ASN A 77 6.28 -10.14 0.14
CA ASN A 77 7.46 -10.09 1.00
C ASN A 77 7.80 -11.50 1.51
N ARG A 78 8.95 -12.05 1.12
CA ARG A 78 9.42 -13.37 1.59
C ARG A 78 10.12 -13.34 2.94
N LEU A 79 10.50 -12.16 3.43
CA LEU A 79 11.19 -12.05 4.70
C LEU A 79 10.24 -12.21 5.90
N PRO A 80 10.74 -12.72 7.02
CA PRO A 80 10.03 -12.73 8.29
C PRO A 80 10.01 -11.35 8.97
N LEU A 81 10.47 -10.31 8.28
CA LEU A 81 10.55 -8.93 8.75
C LEU A 81 9.70 -8.03 7.85
N PRO A 82 9.13 -6.95 8.38
CA PRO A 82 8.41 -5.97 7.57
C PRO A 82 9.37 -5.24 6.63
N LEU A 83 8.88 -4.93 5.43
CA LEU A 83 9.60 -4.18 4.40
C LEU A 83 8.93 -2.85 4.12
N ARG A 84 9.75 -1.86 3.85
CA ARG A 84 9.34 -0.55 3.38
C ARG A 84 10.16 -0.21 2.12
N LEU A 85 9.46 0.05 1.01
CA LEU A 85 10.07 0.45 -0.26
C LEU A 85 9.62 1.85 -0.62
N ARG A 86 10.55 2.67 -1.01
CA ARG A 86 10.26 3.94 -1.66
C ARG A 86 9.82 3.66 -3.09
N THR A 87 8.75 4.29 -3.53
CA THR A 87 8.25 4.23 -4.91
C THR A 87 8.45 5.57 -5.59
N THR A 88 8.53 5.58 -6.91
CA THR A 88 8.67 6.80 -7.72
C THR A 88 7.34 7.52 -7.92
N ALA A 89 6.23 6.85 -7.62
CA ALA A 89 4.89 7.41 -7.70
C ALA A 89 4.08 7.03 -6.45
N PRO A 90 2.97 7.73 -6.14
CA PRO A 90 2.05 7.39 -5.04
C PRO A 90 1.47 5.98 -5.21
N VAL A 91 1.14 5.60 -6.43
CA VAL A 91 0.76 4.22 -6.80
C VAL A 91 2.04 3.39 -6.94
N PRO A 92 2.19 2.29 -6.19
CA PRO A 92 3.46 1.56 -6.12
C PRO A 92 3.76 0.69 -7.34
N TRP A 93 2.87 0.57 -8.29
CA TRP A 93 2.97 -0.35 -9.41
C TRP A 93 2.37 0.25 -10.69
N THR A 94 2.69 -0.36 -11.82
CA THR A 94 2.07 -0.10 -13.12
C THR A 94 2.02 -1.38 -13.94
N TRP A 95 1.38 -1.33 -15.08
CA TRP A 95 1.30 -2.42 -16.04
C TRP A 95 1.43 -1.92 -17.47
N SER A 96 1.74 -2.83 -18.38
CA SER A 96 1.84 -2.57 -19.81
C SER A 96 1.33 -3.75 -20.62
N VAL A 97 0.97 -3.51 -21.87
CA VAL A 97 0.63 -4.51 -22.87
C VAL A 97 1.58 -4.30 -24.05
N ASP A 98 2.29 -5.37 -24.44
CA ASP A 98 3.27 -5.36 -25.54
C ASP A 98 4.26 -4.19 -25.46
N GLY A 99 4.63 -3.82 -24.22
CA GLY A 99 5.53 -2.71 -23.96
C GLY A 99 4.88 -1.33 -23.94
N VAL A 100 3.59 -1.21 -24.25
CA VAL A 100 2.83 0.05 -24.13
C VAL A 100 2.34 0.20 -22.71
N ASP A 101 2.84 1.20 -21.99
CA ASP A 101 2.46 1.45 -20.61
C ASP A 101 1.00 1.85 -20.49
N ARG A 102 0.28 1.18 -19.56
CA ARG A 102 -1.12 1.45 -19.25
C ARG A 102 -1.94 1.64 -20.53
N ALA A 103 -1.89 0.63 -21.39
CA ALA A 103 -2.42 0.70 -22.75
C ALA A 103 -3.85 1.26 -22.90
N SER A 104 -4.63 1.23 -21.82
CA SER A 104 -6.00 1.75 -21.75
C SER A 104 -6.14 3.06 -20.96
N GLU A 105 -5.06 3.67 -20.50
CA GLU A 105 -5.12 4.87 -19.65
C GLU A 105 -4.36 6.04 -20.29
N LEU A 106 -4.91 7.24 -20.11
CA LEU A 106 -4.50 8.44 -20.81
C LEU A 106 -3.31 9.14 -20.18
N ASP A 107 -3.24 9.15 -18.87
CA ASP A 107 -2.33 10.03 -18.15
C ASP A 107 -1.19 9.26 -17.52
N GLY A 108 -0.01 9.88 -17.55
CA GLY A 108 1.15 9.41 -16.83
C GLY A 108 0.88 9.29 -15.33
N LEU A 109 1.69 8.46 -14.67
CA LEU A 109 1.64 8.38 -13.22
C LEU A 109 2.19 9.68 -12.61
N PRO A 110 1.61 10.21 -11.52
CA PRO A 110 2.18 11.34 -10.80
C PRO A 110 3.62 11.03 -10.36
N ASP A 111 4.52 12.02 -10.50
CA ASP A 111 5.94 11.88 -10.12
C ASP A 111 6.20 12.01 -8.61
N ASP A 112 5.16 12.11 -7.80
CA ASP A 112 5.29 12.20 -6.36
C ASP A 112 5.75 10.87 -5.74
N ALA A 113 6.83 10.94 -4.99
CA ALA A 113 7.37 9.75 -4.35
C ALA A 113 6.40 9.15 -3.31
N GLY A 114 6.17 7.85 -3.41
CA GLY A 114 5.34 7.09 -2.50
C GLY A 114 6.12 6.10 -1.63
N THR A 115 5.38 5.27 -0.93
CA THR A 115 5.94 4.20 -0.10
C THR A 115 5.04 2.96 -0.10
N LEU A 116 5.58 1.83 -0.54
CA LEU A 116 4.96 0.53 -0.35
C LEU A 116 5.43 -0.10 0.96
N ARG A 117 4.49 -0.43 1.84
CA ARG A 117 4.76 -1.14 3.10
C ARG A 117 4.19 -2.55 3.00
N LEU A 118 5.00 -3.52 3.37
CA LEU A 118 4.62 -4.92 3.45
C LEU A 118 5.00 -5.44 4.83
N ALA A 119 4.05 -5.99 5.56
CA ALA A 119 4.31 -6.71 6.80
C ALA A 119 5.16 -7.98 6.53
N ARG A 120 5.58 -8.65 7.59
CA ARG A 120 6.30 -9.92 7.44
C ARG A 120 5.46 -10.92 6.63
N ARG A 121 6.05 -11.50 5.58
CA ARG A 121 5.41 -12.48 4.69
C ARG A 121 4.10 -12.03 4.04
N GLU A 122 3.77 -10.74 4.12
CA GLU A 122 2.59 -10.18 3.50
C GLU A 122 2.67 -10.23 1.98
N ALA A 123 1.53 -10.49 1.37
CA ALA A 123 1.30 -10.28 -0.06
C ALA A 123 0.26 -9.18 -0.24
N LYS A 124 0.51 -8.27 -1.17
CA LYS A 124 -0.46 -7.28 -1.64
C LYS A 124 -0.77 -7.53 -3.09
N THR A 125 -2.04 -7.52 -3.42
CA THR A 125 -2.53 -7.71 -4.77
C THR A 125 -3.11 -6.41 -5.28
N PHE A 126 -2.78 -6.08 -6.51
CA PHE A 126 -3.24 -4.93 -7.26
C PHE A 126 -3.96 -5.44 -8.50
N GLU A 127 -5.01 -4.75 -8.91
CA GLU A 127 -5.83 -5.17 -10.04
C GLU A 127 -5.99 -4.00 -11.03
N ALA A 128 -6.04 -4.35 -12.31
CA ALA A 128 -6.39 -3.47 -13.41
C ALA A 128 -7.25 -4.22 -14.42
N VAL A 129 -7.89 -3.50 -15.31
CA VAL A 129 -8.68 -4.06 -16.41
C VAL A 129 -8.17 -3.45 -17.71
N TRP A 130 -7.83 -4.30 -18.66
CA TRP A 130 -7.51 -3.89 -20.02
C TRP A 130 -8.69 -4.21 -20.93
N TYR A 131 -9.18 -3.20 -21.64
CA TYR A 131 -10.32 -3.31 -22.55
C TYR A 131 -9.91 -3.62 -24.00
N GLN A 132 -8.79 -4.30 -24.19
CA GLN A 132 -8.24 -4.68 -25.49
C GLN A 132 -8.06 -3.48 -26.44
N ARG A 133 -7.75 -2.31 -25.87
CA ARG A 133 -7.49 -1.10 -26.63
C ARG A 133 -6.09 -0.58 -26.33
N ILE A 134 -5.44 -0.09 -27.37
CA ILE A 134 -4.12 0.50 -27.31
C ILE A 134 -4.24 1.93 -27.81
N ARG A 135 -3.68 2.86 -27.06
CA ARG A 135 -3.65 4.26 -27.46
C ARG A 135 -2.49 4.48 -28.42
N VAL A 136 -2.77 4.92 -29.63
CA VAL A 136 -1.79 5.19 -30.67
C VAL A 136 -1.52 6.69 -30.85
N ALA A 137 -2.45 7.54 -30.46
CA ALA A 137 -2.29 9.00 -30.45
C ALA A 137 -3.12 9.61 -29.29
N PRO A 138 -2.96 10.90 -28.94
CA PRO A 138 -3.62 11.53 -27.80
C PRO A 138 -5.12 11.24 -27.66
N ASP A 139 -5.85 11.20 -28.76
CA ASP A 139 -7.29 10.96 -28.77
C ASP A 139 -7.69 9.75 -29.63
N GLU A 140 -6.71 8.91 -30.00
CA GLU A 140 -6.93 7.77 -30.87
C GLU A 140 -6.65 6.45 -30.16
N TRP A 141 -7.67 5.60 -30.14
CA TRP A 141 -7.63 4.27 -29.57
C TRP A 141 -7.94 3.24 -30.64
N VAL A 142 -7.09 2.27 -30.78
CA VAL A 142 -7.30 1.14 -31.68
C VAL A 142 -7.57 -0.13 -30.87
N ALA A 143 -8.37 -1.03 -31.42
CA ALA A 143 -8.50 -2.37 -30.87
C ALA A 143 -7.16 -3.11 -30.97
N ALA A 144 -6.87 -3.94 -29.99
CA ALA A 144 -5.73 -4.84 -30.08
C ALA A 144 -5.99 -5.88 -31.19
N ASP A 145 -4.95 -6.22 -31.93
CA ASP A 145 -5.06 -7.25 -32.98
C ASP A 145 -5.35 -8.62 -32.36
N PRO A 146 -6.04 -9.53 -33.07
CA PRO A 146 -6.13 -10.92 -32.66
C PRO A 146 -4.73 -11.55 -32.56
N GLY A 147 -4.51 -12.37 -31.54
CA GLY A 147 -3.23 -13.01 -31.33
C GLY A 147 -2.75 -12.99 -29.89
N GLU A 148 -1.45 -13.23 -29.73
CA GLU A 148 -0.78 -13.28 -28.44
C GLU A 148 -0.40 -11.88 -27.98
N HIS A 149 -0.75 -11.55 -26.73
CA HIS A 149 -0.39 -10.29 -26.08
C HIS A 149 0.32 -10.55 -24.76
N ARG A 150 1.41 -9.82 -24.53
CA ARG A 150 2.19 -9.90 -23.30
C ARG A 150 1.82 -8.77 -22.36
N LEU A 151 1.27 -9.17 -21.22
CA LEU A 151 0.97 -8.26 -20.11
C LEU A 151 2.13 -8.27 -19.13
N GLU A 152 2.58 -7.10 -18.71
CA GLU A 152 3.62 -6.98 -17.69
C GLU A 152 3.14 -6.12 -16.53
N GLY A 153 3.32 -6.63 -15.31
CA GLY A 153 3.14 -5.89 -14.06
C GLY A 153 4.49 -5.57 -13.45
N ARG A 154 4.73 -4.31 -13.06
CA ARG A 154 6.00 -3.89 -12.47
C ARG A 154 5.82 -2.97 -11.28
N LEU A 155 6.78 -3.02 -10.34
CA LEU A 155 6.87 -2.07 -9.25
C LEU A 155 7.60 -0.80 -9.68
N LEU A 156 7.04 0.34 -9.29
CA LEU A 156 7.61 1.66 -9.52
C LEU A 156 8.60 2.01 -8.40
N VAL A 157 9.85 1.64 -8.58
CA VAL A 157 10.93 1.91 -7.62
C VAL A 157 12.05 2.71 -8.28
N PRO A 158 12.82 3.53 -7.53
CA PRO A 158 13.86 4.39 -8.08
C PRO A 158 14.93 3.64 -8.90
N ASP A 159 15.19 2.38 -8.54
CA ASP A 159 16.14 1.54 -9.28
C ASP A 159 15.41 0.29 -9.77
N PRO A 160 14.89 0.26 -10.99
CA PRO A 160 14.14 -0.89 -11.52
C PRO A 160 15.05 -2.13 -11.59
N SER A 161 14.44 -3.28 -11.38
CA SER A 161 15.11 -4.58 -11.48
C SER A 161 14.19 -5.57 -12.18
N PRO A 162 14.71 -6.43 -13.07
CA PRO A 162 13.91 -7.48 -13.72
C PRO A 162 13.14 -8.37 -12.72
N ARG A 163 13.61 -8.47 -11.48
CA ARG A 163 12.94 -9.23 -10.42
C ARG A 163 11.67 -8.57 -9.88
N LEU A 164 11.47 -7.30 -10.19
CA LEU A 164 10.31 -6.50 -9.77
C LEU A 164 9.33 -6.31 -10.93
N VAL A 165 9.49 -7.13 -11.96
CA VAL A 165 8.61 -7.25 -13.12
C VAL A 165 8.15 -8.70 -13.23
N ALA A 166 6.90 -8.90 -13.54
CA ALA A 166 6.35 -10.21 -13.88
C ALA A 166 5.43 -10.08 -15.09
N SER A 167 5.30 -11.13 -15.88
CA SER A 167 4.48 -11.10 -17.08
C SER A 167 3.51 -12.28 -17.13
N ALA A 168 2.39 -12.06 -17.79
CA ALA A 168 1.42 -13.05 -18.20
C ALA A 168 1.17 -12.89 -19.71
N THR A 169 0.84 -13.99 -20.36
CA THR A 169 0.48 -14.00 -21.78
C THR A 169 -1.00 -14.32 -21.91
N VAL A 170 -1.69 -13.58 -22.75
CA VAL A 170 -3.09 -13.83 -23.13
C VAL A 170 -3.22 -13.92 -24.63
N TYR A 171 -4.26 -14.56 -25.11
CA TYR A 171 -4.59 -14.70 -26.52
C TYR A 171 -5.97 -14.09 -26.77
N ILE A 172 -6.06 -13.18 -27.75
CA ILE A 172 -7.32 -12.60 -28.27
C ILE A 172 -7.71 -13.38 -29.53
N GLU A 173 -8.93 -13.88 -29.57
CA GLU A 173 -9.47 -14.68 -30.68
C GLU A 173 -9.79 -13.84 -31.94
#